data_2266fec4ad38b6426a63fa422b889d46
#
_entry.id   2266fec4ad38b6426a63fa422b889d46
#
_cell.length_a   1.000
_cell.length_b   1.000
_cell.length_c   1.000
_cell.angle_alpha   90.00
_cell.angle_beta   90.00
_cell.angle_gamma   90.00
#
_symmetry.space_group_name_H-M   'P 1'
#
loop_
_entity.id
_entity.type
_entity.pdbx_description
1 polymer ?
#
loop_
_entity_poly.entity_id
_entity_poly.type
_entity_poly.pdbx_seq_one_letter_code
_entity_poly.pdbx_strand_id
1 'polypeptide(L)'
;VWPEPYRGGVPKEFEELEGLHVDVDDVMYMPSLDAPSDRPHPFVYFINIRNDSKERVSILGRKWLVREDGYPELVVVEGDGVVGQFPEIAPGGVFSYNSYHVTRGPGTAEGSFFGETESGRRVFTRIPTFKLTLPTES
;
A
#
# COMPACT_ATOMS: atom_id res chain seq x y z
N VAL A 1 11.55 5.45 9.64
CA VAL A 1 11.12 4.32 10.46
C VAL A 1 9.82 4.66 11.17
N TRP A 2 8.88 3.78 11.06
CA TRP A 2 7.54 4.01 11.59
C TRP A 2 7.45 3.56 13.05
N PRO A 3 6.67 4.29 13.87
CA PRO A 3 6.56 3.94 15.29
C PRO A 3 5.98 2.55 15.53
N GLU A 4 6.41 1.92 16.60
CA GLU A 4 5.92 0.64 17.10
C GLU A 4 5.38 0.82 18.51
N PRO A 5 4.43 0.00 18.95
CA PRO A 5 3.66 -0.98 18.19
C PRO A 5 2.43 -0.35 17.55
N TYR A 6 1.88 -1.01 16.55
CA TYR A 6 0.59 -0.60 16.03
C TYR A 6 -0.45 -1.70 16.07
N ARG A 7 -1.71 -1.26 15.98
CA ARG A 7 -2.86 -2.17 15.88
C ARG A 7 -3.45 -2.04 14.51
N GLY A 8 -3.67 -3.17 13.83
CA GLY A 8 -4.20 -3.18 12.48
C GLY A 8 -3.28 -2.48 11.47
N GLY A 9 -1.98 -2.44 11.76
CA GLY A 9 -1.01 -1.82 10.88
C GLY A 9 -0.87 -0.32 11.02
N VAL A 10 -1.60 0.32 11.94
CA VAL A 10 -1.62 1.79 12.08
C VAL A 10 -1.02 2.21 13.42
N PRO A 11 0.00 3.09 13.43
CA PRO A 11 0.52 3.66 14.68
C PRO A 11 -0.53 4.55 15.34
N LYS A 12 -0.54 4.56 16.69
CA LYS A 12 -1.56 5.29 17.46
C LYS A 12 -1.54 6.79 17.28
N GLU A 13 -0.38 7.39 17.02
CA GLU A 13 -0.26 8.84 16.87
C GLU A 13 -0.69 9.35 15.51
N PHE A 14 -1.07 8.46 14.60
CA PHE A 14 -1.62 8.85 13.30
C PHE A 14 -3.13 8.78 13.35
N GLU A 15 -3.79 9.76 12.75
CA GLU A 15 -5.24 9.78 12.62
C GLU A 15 -5.65 9.59 11.16
N GLU A 16 -6.75 8.91 10.96
CA GLU A 16 -7.28 8.73 9.60
C GLU A 16 -7.76 10.08 9.08
N LEU A 17 -7.26 10.48 7.91
CA LEU A 17 -7.65 11.77 7.33
C LEU A 17 -8.88 11.58 6.45
N GLU A 18 -9.97 12.22 6.85
CA GLU A 18 -11.17 12.26 6.02
C GLU A 18 -10.84 12.98 4.72
N GLY A 19 -11.23 12.38 3.60
CA GLY A 19 -10.95 12.94 2.29
C GLY A 19 -9.68 12.42 1.63
N LEU A 20 -8.83 11.70 2.36
CA LEU A 20 -7.68 11.04 1.74
C LEU A 20 -8.09 9.60 1.42
N HIS A 21 -8.03 9.24 0.14
CA HIS A 21 -8.55 7.97 -0.35
C HIS A 21 -7.53 7.22 -1.18
N VAL A 22 -7.65 5.91 -1.18
CA VAL A 22 -6.84 5.05 -2.03
C VAL A 22 -7.76 4.21 -2.90
N ASP A 23 -7.53 4.25 -4.21
CA ASP A 23 -8.21 3.37 -5.16
C ASP A 23 -7.20 2.37 -5.70
N VAL A 24 -7.57 1.10 -5.75
CA VAL A 24 -6.80 0.06 -6.42
C VAL A 24 -7.51 -0.22 -7.75
N ASP A 25 -6.92 0.27 -8.84
CA ASP A 25 -7.56 0.19 -10.16
C ASP A 25 -7.47 -1.20 -10.77
N ASP A 26 -6.36 -1.88 -10.55
CA ASP A 26 -6.15 -3.20 -11.14
C ASP A 26 -5.07 -3.94 -10.37
N VAL A 27 -5.12 -5.27 -10.48
CA VAL A 27 -4.10 -6.18 -9.96
C VAL A 27 -3.85 -7.23 -11.02
N MET A 28 -2.61 -7.34 -11.49
CA MET A 28 -2.26 -8.20 -12.62
C MET A 28 -1.15 -9.16 -12.24
N TYR A 29 -1.37 -10.46 -12.47
CA TYR A 29 -0.32 -11.46 -12.34
C TYR A 29 0.63 -11.35 -13.53
N MET A 30 1.93 -11.09 -13.27
CA MET A 30 2.91 -10.89 -14.33
C MET A 30 4.15 -11.75 -14.09
N PRO A 31 4.10 -13.04 -14.46
CA PRO A 31 5.16 -14.00 -14.14
C PRO A 31 6.50 -13.71 -14.82
N SER A 32 6.52 -12.80 -15.80
CA SER A 32 7.77 -12.41 -16.49
C SER A 32 8.62 -11.41 -15.69
N LEU A 33 8.08 -10.84 -14.62
CA LEU A 33 8.84 -9.91 -13.79
C LEU A 33 9.80 -10.65 -12.87
N ASP A 34 10.88 -9.96 -12.48
CA ASP A 34 11.87 -10.53 -11.58
C ASP A 34 11.24 -10.86 -10.23
N ALA A 35 11.51 -12.06 -9.74
CA ALA A 35 11.04 -12.52 -8.45
C ALA A 35 12.02 -13.54 -7.87
N PRO A 36 12.14 -13.60 -6.53
CA PRO A 36 12.97 -14.62 -5.88
C PRO A 36 12.42 -16.03 -6.18
N SER A 37 13.32 -17.01 -6.19
CA SER A 37 12.91 -18.40 -6.46
C SER A 37 11.95 -18.96 -5.43
N ASP A 38 11.99 -18.46 -4.19
CA ASP A 38 11.08 -18.88 -3.13
C ASP A 38 9.77 -18.05 -3.09
N ARG A 39 9.67 -16.99 -3.90
CA ARG A 39 8.46 -16.18 -4.07
C ARG A 39 8.29 -15.83 -5.55
N PRO A 40 7.95 -16.83 -6.39
CA PRO A 40 8.04 -16.67 -7.84
C PRO A 40 6.84 -15.99 -8.49
N HIS A 41 5.88 -15.50 -7.72
CA HIS A 41 4.64 -14.97 -8.25
C HIS A 41 4.55 -13.46 -8.10
N PRO A 42 4.87 -12.66 -9.14
CA PRO A 42 4.71 -11.21 -9.10
C PRO A 42 3.28 -10.79 -9.41
N PHE A 43 2.72 -9.93 -8.55
CA PHE A 43 1.41 -9.32 -8.77
C PHE A 43 1.58 -7.80 -8.80
N VAL A 44 1.33 -7.21 -9.96
CA VAL A 44 1.41 -5.76 -10.16
C VAL A 44 0.10 -5.15 -9.71
N TYR A 45 0.18 -4.08 -8.95
CA TYR A 45 -0.99 -3.31 -8.52
C TYR A 45 -0.87 -1.86 -9.01
N PHE A 46 -2.01 -1.26 -9.33
CA PHE A 46 -2.11 0.11 -9.82
C PHE A 46 -2.92 0.90 -8.82
N ILE A 47 -2.31 1.93 -8.26
CA ILE A 47 -2.88 2.66 -7.14
C ILE A 47 -2.99 4.15 -7.46
N ASN A 48 -4.10 4.74 -7.02
CA ASN A 48 -4.29 6.18 -6.98
C ASN A 48 -4.47 6.61 -5.53
N ILE A 49 -3.71 7.60 -5.11
CA ILE A 49 -3.89 8.26 -3.81
C ILE A 49 -4.53 9.61 -4.11
N ARG A 50 -5.78 9.77 -3.69
CA ARG A 50 -6.58 10.96 -3.98
C ARG A 50 -6.74 11.79 -2.73
N ASN A 51 -6.46 13.08 -2.84
CA ASN A 51 -6.63 14.00 -1.72
C ASN A 51 -7.83 14.93 -1.96
N ASP A 52 -8.95 14.59 -1.34
CA ASP A 52 -10.15 15.41 -1.36
C ASP A 52 -10.30 16.19 -0.04
N SER A 53 -9.25 16.25 0.78
CA SER A 53 -9.22 17.06 1.98
C SER A 53 -8.93 18.53 1.65
N LYS A 54 -8.94 19.36 2.67
CA LYS A 54 -8.68 20.81 2.50
C LYS A 54 -7.22 21.18 2.62
N GLU A 55 -6.35 20.23 2.96
CA GLU A 55 -4.93 20.48 3.18
C GLU A 55 -4.09 19.69 2.19
N ARG A 56 -2.93 20.25 1.85
CA ARG A 56 -1.90 19.49 1.14
C ARG A 56 -1.36 18.39 2.05
N VAL A 57 -1.16 17.20 1.51
CA VAL A 57 -0.66 16.05 2.26
C VAL A 57 0.61 15.55 1.61
N SER A 58 1.65 15.36 2.42
CA SER A 58 2.88 14.70 1.99
C SER A 58 2.81 13.23 2.41
N ILE A 59 2.99 12.32 1.47
CA ILE A 59 3.01 10.89 1.77
C ILE A 59 4.45 10.52 2.12
N LEU A 60 4.66 10.07 3.35
CA LEU A 60 5.98 9.85 3.90
C LEU A 60 6.35 8.38 4.03
N GLY A 61 5.37 7.49 3.98
CA GLY A 61 5.66 6.07 4.11
C GLY A 61 4.48 5.17 3.79
N ARG A 62 4.79 3.89 3.78
CA ARG A 62 3.83 2.85 3.45
C ARG A 62 4.04 1.62 4.30
N LYS A 63 2.96 0.90 4.55
CA LYS A 63 3.02 -0.41 5.18
C LYS A 63 2.03 -1.33 4.47
N TRP A 64 2.53 -2.48 4.03
CA TRP A 64 1.74 -3.52 3.41
C TRP A 64 1.70 -4.74 4.29
N LEU A 65 0.54 -5.37 4.36
CA LEU A 65 0.33 -6.63 5.05
C LEU A 65 -0.15 -7.63 4.01
N VAL A 66 0.68 -8.63 3.73
CA VAL A 66 0.38 -9.63 2.71
C VAL A 66 0.18 -10.97 3.37
N ARG A 67 -0.99 -11.58 3.14
CA ARG A 67 -1.34 -12.91 3.62
C ARG A 67 -1.27 -13.85 2.45
N GLU A 68 -0.47 -14.91 2.60
CA GLU A 68 -0.32 -15.94 1.57
C GLU A 68 -1.10 -17.16 2.01
N ASP A 69 -1.99 -17.67 1.14
CA ASP A 69 -2.85 -18.81 1.46
C ASP A 69 -2.01 -20.04 1.78
N GLY A 70 -2.36 -20.73 2.87
CA GLY A 70 -1.64 -21.91 3.31
C GLY A 70 -0.39 -21.62 4.15
N TYR A 71 -0.06 -20.35 4.37
CA TYR A 71 1.09 -19.96 5.18
C TYR A 71 0.61 -19.11 6.35
N PRO A 72 0.95 -19.48 7.60
CA PRO A 72 0.45 -18.76 8.77
C PRO A 72 1.11 -17.40 8.99
N GLU A 73 2.31 -17.18 8.47
CA GLU A 73 3.04 -15.95 8.70
C GLU A 73 2.48 -14.81 7.87
N LEU A 74 2.29 -13.67 8.50
CA LEU A 74 1.96 -12.43 7.83
C LEU A 74 3.24 -11.81 7.28
N VAL A 75 3.25 -11.48 5.99
CA VAL A 75 4.38 -10.78 5.38
C VAL A 75 4.15 -9.28 5.52
N VAL A 76 5.10 -8.59 6.16
CA VAL A 76 5.02 -7.14 6.36
C VAL A 76 6.06 -6.48 5.47
N VAL A 77 5.62 -5.55 4.63
CA VAL A 77 6.51 -4.76 3.78
C VAL A 77 6.29 -3.30 4.14
N GLU A 78 7.31 -2.64 4.66
CA GLU A 78 7.19 -1.23 5.00
C GLU A 78 8.42 -0.46 4.59
N GLY A 79 8.26 0.84 4.38
CA GLY A 79 9.35 1.69 3.99
C GLY A 79 8.94 3.14 3.89
N ASP A 80 9.95 3.98 3.71
CA ASP A 80 9.74 5.41 3.56
C ASP A 80 9.28 5.71 2.14
N GLY A 81 8.37 6.69 2.02
CA GLY A 81 7.88 7.15 0.73
C GLY A 81 7.10 6.10 -0.04
N VAL A 82 6.98 6.36 -1.33
CA VAL A 82 6.28 5.50 -2.29
C VAL A 82 7.12 5.47 -3.56
N VAL A 83 7.58 4.27 -3.96
CA VAL A 83 8.43 4.05 -5.14
C VAL A 83 9.58 5.08 -5.25
N GLY A 84 10.25 5.31 -4.14
CA GLY A 84 11.40 6.24 -4.09
C GLY A 84 11.04 7.72 -4.06
N GLN A 85 9.77 8.05 -3.88
CA GLN A 85 9.30 9.44 -3.85
C GLN A 85 8.56 9.74 -2.56
N PHE A 86 8.45 11.06 -2.25
CA PHE A 86 7.63 11.55 -1.16
C PHE A 86 6.60 12.51 -1.77
N PRO A 87 5.54 11.96 -2.39
CA PRO A 87 4.61 12.81 -3.12
C PRO A 87 3.86 13.78 -2.22
N GLU A 88 3.75 15.02 -2.67
CA GLU A 88 2.92 16.04 -2.04
C GLU A 88 1.68 16.18 -2.89
N ILE A 89 0.53 15.92 -2.29
CA ILE A 89 -0.75 15.91 -3.01
C ILE A 89 -1.58 17.10 -2.55
N ALA A 90 -1.81 18.03 -3.47
CA ALA A 90 -2.64 19.20 -3.20
C ALA A 90 -4.11 18.79 -3.05
N PRO A 91 -4.94 19.62 -2.39
CA PRO A 91 -6.38 19.39 -2.39
C PRO A 91 -6.92 19.24 -3.82
N GLY A 92 -7.68 18.18 -4.07
CA GLY A 92 -8.17 17.84 -5.41
C GLY A 92 -7.17 17.08 -6.26
N GLY A 93 -5.95 16.86 -5.79
CA GLY A 93 -4.91 16.16 -6.55
C GLY A 93 -4.96 14.66 -6.38
N VAL A 94 -4.25 13.99 -7.28
CA VAL A 94 -4.11 12.53 -7.28
C VAL A 94 -2.67 12.17 -7.59
N PHE A 95 -2.11 11.23 -6.83
CA PHE A 95 -0.83 10.62 -7.15
C PHE A 95 -1.07 9.17 -7.56
N SER A 96 -0.65 8.82 -8.77
CA SER A 96 -0.86 7.47 -9.32
C SER A 96 0.48 6.78 -9.52
N TYR A 97 0.53 5.49 -9.17
CA TYR A 97 1.74 4.69 -9.37
C TYR A 97 1.38 3.23 -9.49
N ASN A 98 2.36 2.43 -9.92
CA ASN A 98 2.26 0.99 -9.87
C ASN A 98 3.53 0.41 -9.26
N SER A 99 3.40 -0.78 -8.71
CA SER A 99 4.51 -1.55 -8.17
C SER A 99 4.06 -3.00 -8.11
N TYR A 100 4.83 -3.89 -7.49
CA TYR A 100 4.37 -5.27 -7.39
C TYR A 100 4.85 -5.94 -6.10
N HIS A 101 4.06 -6.94 -5.70
CA HIS A 101 4.42 -7.86 -4.62
C HIS A 101 4.84 -9.18 -5.23
N VAL A 102 5.80 -9.84 -4.60
CA VAL A 102 6.18 -11.21 -4.95
C VAL A 102 5.72 -12.14 -3.83
N THR A 103 5.09 -13.25 -4.21
CA THR A 103 4.48 -14.16 -3.24
C THR A 103 4.80 -15.62 -3.54
N ARG A 104 4.59 -16.46 -2.52
CA ARG A 104 4.72 -17.91 -2.66
C ARG A 104 3.51 -18.55 -3.34
N GLY A 105 2.39 -17.85 -3.39
CA GLY A 105 1.15 -18.33 -3.98
C GLY A 105 0.08 -17.26 -3.90
N PRO A 106 -1.20 -17.63 -4.07
CA PRO A 106 -2.27 -16.65 -3.97
C PRO A 106 -2.46 -16.15 -2.53
N GLY A 107 -3.17 -15.05 -2.37
CA GLY A 107 -3.43 -14.47 -1.07
C GLY A 107 -4.17 -13.16 -1.14
N THR A 108 -3.92 -12.30 -0.16
CA THR A 108 -4.51 -10.96 -0.09
C THR A 108 -3.45 -9.95 0.32
N ALA A 109 -3.66 -8.70 -0.09
CA ALA A 109 -2.83 -7.59 0.31
C ALA A 109 -3.70 -6.46 0.84
N GLU A 110 -3.24 -5.81 1.89
CA GLU A 110 -3.87 -4.62 2.45
C GLU A 110 -2.78 -3.76 3.07
N GLY A 111 -3.09 -2.55 3.46
CA GLY A 111 -2.08 -1.71 4.05
C GLY A 111 -2.56 -0.29 4.30
N SER A 112 -1.58 0.60 4.45
CA SER A 112 -1.84 2.01 4.72
C SER A 112 -0.71 2.87 4.17
N PHE A 113 -1.06 4.09 3.80
CA PHE A 113 -0.09 5.15 3.57
C PHE A 113 -0.11 6.11 4.74
N PHE A 114 1.05 6.60 5.10
CA PHE A 114 1.24 7.51 6.22
C PHE A 114 1.80 8.82 5.70
N GLY A 115 1.32 9.92 6.27
CA GLY A 115 1.76 11.20 5.82
C GLY A 115 1.59 12.29 6.85
N GLU A 116 1.80 13.52 6.40
CA GLU A 116 1.68 14.70 7.23
C GLU A 116 1.01 15.79 6.42
N THR A 117 0.05 16.48 7.03
CA THR A 117 -0.61 17.62 6.40
C THR A 117 0.27 18.87 6.50
N GLU A 118 -0.06 19.88 5.72
CA GLU A 118 0.68 21.15 5.75
C GLU A 118 0.62 21.85 7.12
N SER A 119 -0.39 21.54 7.94
CA SER A 119 -0.47 22.06 9.31
C SER A 119 0.26 21.18 10.33
N GLY A 120 0.92 20.12 9.90
CA GLY A 120 1.73 19.27 10.78
C GLY A 120 0.98 18.11 11.43
N ARG A 121 -0.25 17.82 11.00
CA ARG A 121 -1.00 16.67 11.51
C ARG A 121 -0.46 15.39 10.90
N ARG A 122 -0.25 14.39 11.72
CA ARG A 122 0.14 13.06 11.25
C ARG A 122 -1.11 12.28 10.88
N VAL A 123 -1.17 11.80 9.65
CA VAL A 123 -2.37 11.18 9.08
C VAL A 123 -2.05 9.89 8.37
N PHE A 124 -3.08 9.07 8.20
CA PHE A 124 -2.98 7.87 7.39
C PHE A 124 -4.23 7.68 6.55
N THR A 125 -4.11 6.84 5.53
CA THR A 125 -5.26 6.34 4.78
C THR A 125 -5.05 4.86 4.50
N ARG A 126 -6.15 4.10 4.49
CA ARG A 126 -6.10 2.66 4.30
C ARG A 126 -6.12 2.31 2.83
N ILE A 127 -5.30 1.33 2.47
CA ILE A 127 -5.34 0.71 1.15
C ILE A 127 -6.40 -0.39 1.22
N PRO A 128 -7.43 -0.37 0.34
CA PRO A 128 -8.43 -1.42 0.35
C PRO A 128 -7.79 -2.80 0.15
N THR A 129 -8.28 -3.79 0.86
CA THR A 129 -7.83 -5.17 0.70
C THR A 129 -8.13 -5.66 -0.71
N PHE A 130 -7.14 -6.28 -1.36
CA PHE A 130 -7.36 -6.90 -2.67
C PHE A 130 -6.77 -8.30 -2.73
N LYS A 131 -7.28 -9.07 -3.67
CA LYS A 131 -6.85 -10.47 -3.83
C LYS A 131 -5.67 -10.56 -4.79
N LEU A 132 -4.77 -11.48 -4.46
CA LEU A 132 -3.66 -11.89 -5.31
C LEU A 132 -4.05 -13.26 -5.85
N THR A 133 -4.63 -13.27 -7.04
CA THR A 133 -5.24 -14.49 -7.59
C THR A 133 -4.38 -15.02 -8.73
N LEU A 134 -3.95 -16.28 -8.61
CA LEU A 134 -3.24 -16.93 -9.70
C LEU A 134 -4.23 -17.30 -10.81
N PRO A 135 -3.80 -17.24 -12.08
CA PRO A 135 -4.66 -17.70 -13.18
C PRO A 135 -5.02 -19.17 -13.00
N THR A 136 -6.27 -19.47 -13.29
CA THR A 136 -6.71 -20.87 -13.30
C THR A 136 -6.28 -21.49 -14.62
N GLU A 137 -5.76 -22.71 -14.55
CA GLU A 137 -5.50 -23.48 -15.77
C GLU A 137 -6.79 -24.02 -16.30
N SER A 138 -6.96 -23.89 -17.58
CA SER A 138 -8.15 -24.42 -18.26
C SER A 138 -7.82 -25.70 -19.00
#